data_e1749db42139830d1a10557f95d7a7ef
#
_entry.id   e1749db42139830d1a10557f95d7a7ef
#
_cell.length_a   1.000
_cell.length_b   1.000
_cell.length_c   1.000
_cell.angle_alpha   90.00
_cell.angle_beta   90.00
_cell.angle_gamma   90.00
#
_symmetry.space_group_name_H-M   'P 1'
#
loop_
_entity.id
_entity.type
_entity.pdbx_description
1 polymer ?
#
loop_
_entity_poly.entity_id
_entity_poly.type
_entity_poly.pdbx_seq_one_letter_code
_entity_poly.pdbx_strand_id
1 'polypeptide(L)'
;MSLFKRSATELVGTFWLVLGGCGSAVLAAAFPDVGIGLLGVALAFGLTVLTMAFAIGHISGCHLNPAVSLGLVVGGRFPAKELPAYIIAQVIGGVIAAALLYFIASGKPGFDLAGGLASNGYGEHSPGGYSMVSGFVCELVMTAMFILIILGATDKRAPAGLAPIAIGLGLTLIHLISIPVTNTSVNPARSTGPALIVGGWAIQQLWMFWVAPLLGAVIGGITYRWLGKEDT
;
A
#
# COMPACT_ATOMS: atom_id res chain seq x y z
N MET A 1 11.98 17.30 -12.67
CA MET A 1 12.39 17.46 -11.26
C MET A 1 13.56 16.58 -10.92
N SER A 2 14.41 16.98 -9.93
CA SER A 2 15.52 16.14 -9.47
C SER A 2 15.02 14.87 -8.79
N LEU A 3 15.81 13.78 -8.82
CA LEU A 3 15.50 12.54 -8.13
C LEU A 3 15.27 12.78 -6.63
N PHE A 4 16.07 13.62 -5.99
CA PHE A 4 15.91 13.97 -4.58
C PHE A 4 14.52 14.55 -4.27
N LYS A 5 14.05 15.53 -5.05
CA LYS A 5 12.70 16.11 -4.84
C LYS A 5 11.60 15.08 -5.04
N ARG A 6 11.71 14.24 -6.08
CA ARG A 6 10.74 13.16 -6.34
C ARG A 6 10.72 12.13 -5.21
N SER A 7 11.88 11.72 -4.72
CA SER A 7 11.98 10.78 -3.58
C SER A 7 11.43 11.40 -2.28
N ALA A 8 11.74 12.67 -1.99
CA ALA A 8 11.16 13.37 -0.85
C ALA A 8 9.61 13.43 -0.94
N THR A 9 9.08 13.60 -2.14
CA THR A 9 7.63 13.58 -2.40
C THR A 9 7.04 12.18 -2.13
N GLU A 10 7.74 11.11 -2.53
CA GLU A 10 7.35 9.73 -2.22
C GLU A 10 7.33 9.45 -0.71
N LEU A 11 8.31 9.98 0.03
CA LEU A 11 8.32 9.90 1.50
C LEU A 11 7.05 10.53 2.09
N VAL A 12 6.73 11.77 1.70
CA VAL A 12 5.54 12.49 2.20
C VAL A 12 4.25 11.76 1.83
N GLY A 13 4.14 11.28 0.60
CA GLY A 13 2.95 10.57 0.15
C GLY A 13 2.78 9.21 0.84
N THR A 14 3.86 8.45 1.04
CA THR A 14 3.81 7.18 1.77
C THR A 14 3.54 7.40 3.26
N PHE A 15 4.11 8.44 3.85
CA PHE A 15 3.75 8.87 5.20
C PHE A 15 2.23 9.08 5.33
N TRP A 16 1.62 9.83 4.40
CA TRP A 16 0.18 10.07 4.41
C TRP A 16 -0.64 8.80 4.22
N LEU A 17 -0.21 7.92 3.30
CA LEU A 17 -0.88 6.64 3.06
C LEU A 17 -0.92 5.78 4.33
N VAL A 18 0.22 5.63 5.01
CA VAL A 18 0.30 4.79 6.22
C VAL A 18 -0.41 5.45 7.39
N LEU A 19 -0.24 6.76 7.60
CA LEU A 19 -0.92 7.47 8.68
C LEU A 19 -2.44 7.46 8.49
N GLY A 20 -2.94 7.73 7.29
CA GLY A 20 -4.37 7.76 7.00
C GLY A 20 -5.00 6.36 7.00
N GLY A 21 -4.36 5.40 6.32
CA GLY A 21 -4.88 4.04 6.23
C GLY A 21 -4.78 3.27 7.54
N CYS A 22 -3.58 3.11 8.09
CA CYS A 22 -3.41 2.42 9.38
C CYS A 22 -4.02 3.21 10.53
N GLY A 23 -3.97 4.54 10.49
CA GLY A 23 -4.59 5.40 11.49
C GLY A 23 -6.11 5.25 11.53
N SER A 24 -6.77 5.14 10.38
CA SER A 24 -8.21 4.89 10.32
C SER A 24 -8.59 3.55 10.98
N ALA A 25 -7.75 2.51 10.79
CA ALA A 25 -7.95 1.22 11.43
C ALA A 25 -7.74 1.27 12.94
N VAL A 26 -6.69 1.94 13.40
CA VAL A 26 -6.32 1.98 14.84
C VAL A 26 -7.20 2.93 15.64
N LEU A 27 -7.51 4.10 15.09
CA LEU A 27 -8.16 5.18 15.83
C LEU A 27 -9.69 5.22 15.65
N ALA A 28 -10.20 4.78 14.50
CA ALA A 28 -11.59 5.02 14.13
C ALA A 28 -12.41 3.76 13.81
N ALA A 29 -11.78 2.63 13.47
CA ALA A 29 -12.53 1.44 13.04
C ALA A 29 -13.54 0.95 14.09
N ALA A 30 -13.14 0.88 15.35
CA ALA A 30 -13.95 0.41 16.46
C ALA A 30 -14.33 1.55 17.44
N PHE A 31 -14.47 2.78 16.94
CA PHE A 31 -14.89 3.90 17.78
C PHE A 31 -16.34 3.64 18.28
N PRO A 32 -16.61 3.83 19.58
CA PRO A 32 -17.93 3.51 20.14
C PRO A 32 -19.07 4.22 19.38
N ASP A 33 -20.11 3.47 19.10
CA ASP A 33 -21.38 3.87 18.46
C ASP A 33 -21.28 4.38 17.00
N VAL A 34 -20.14 4.94 16.56
CA VAL A 34 -19.97 5.55 15.23
C VAL A 34 -18.69 5.09 14.51
N GLY A 35 -18.15 3.93 14.88
CA GLY A 35 -16.96 3.35 14.25
C GLY A 35 -17.14 3.10 12.76
N ILE A 36 -16.07 3.36 11.99
CA ILE A 36 -16.12 3.26 10.53
C ILE A 36 -16.04 1.83 10.00
N GLY A 37 -15.62 0.88 10.84
CA GLY A 37 -15.52 -0.53 10.50
C GLY A 37 -14.61 -0.81 9.31
N LEU A 38 -14.71 -2.02 8.77
CA LEU A 38 -13.94 -2.46 7.61
C LEU A 38 -14.18 -1.58 6.38
N LEU A 39 -15.42 -1.19 6.11
CA LEU A 39 -15.77 -0.35 4.97
C LEU A 39 -15.06 1.00 5.02
N GLY A 40 -15.08 1.67 6.17
CA GLY A 40 -14.44 2.96 6.35
C GLY A 40 -12.92 2.88 6.24
N VAL A 41 -12.30 1.82 6.78
CA VAL A 41 -10.86 1.58 6.65
C VAL A 41 -10.47 1.36 5.19
N ALA A 42 -11.22 0.54 4.46
CA ALA A 42 -10.99 0.30 3.03
C ALA A 42 -11.08 1.60 2.20
N LEU A 43 -12.10 2.42 2.48
CA LEU A 43 -12.25 3.74 1.87
C LEU A 43 -11.07 4.67 2.24
N ALA A 44 -10.64 4.70 3.49
CA ALA A 44 -9.55 5.54 3.94
C ALA A 44 -8.24 5.23 3.19
N PHE A 45 -7.87 3.95 3.02
CA PHE A 45 -6.71 3.57 2.21
C PHE A 45 -6.83 4.04 0.76
N GLY A 46 -7.98 3.84 0.12
CA GLY A 46 -8.21 4.32 -1.24
C GLY A 46 -8.14 5.85 -1.36
N LEU A 47 -8.72 6.57 -0.39
CA LEU A 47 -8.72 8.03 -0.36
C LEU A 47 -7.32 8.61 -0.16
N THR A 48 -6.44 7.96 0.62
CA THR A 48 -5.05 8.44 0.77
C THR A 48 -4.33 8.44 -0.58
N VAL A 49 -4.45 7.37 -1.37
CA VAL A 49 -3.85 7.31 -2.70
C VAL A 49 -4.54 8.26 -3.68
N LEU A 50 -5.87 8.30 -3.70
CA LEU A 50 -6.64 9.17 -4.57
C LEU A 50 -6.23 10.64 -4.39
N THR A 51 -6.23 11.11 -3.15
CA THR A 51 -5.90 12.51 -2.83
C THR A 51 -4.44 12.84 -3.13
N MET A 52 -3.50 11.92 -2.78
CA MET A 52 -2.09 12.12 -3.08
C MET A 52 -1.79 12.03 -4.58
N ALA A 53 -2.46 11.16 -5.34
CA ALA A 53 -2.27 11.11 -6.79
C ALA A 53 -2.65 12.43 -7.47
N PHE A 54 -3.69 13.11 -7.02
CA PHE A 54 -4.00 14.47 -7.47
C PHE A 54 -2.98 15.50 -6.96
N ALA A 55 -2.58 15.41 -5.69
CA ALA A 55 -1.75 16.44 -5.06
C ALA A 55 -0.28 16.39 -5.52
N ILE A 56 0.30 15.20 -5.72
CA ILE A 56 1.73 15.00 -5.96
C ILE A 56 2.07 14.11 -7.17
N GLY A 57 1.07 13.58 -7.87
CA GLY A 57 1.29 12.70 -9.03
C GLY A 57 2.12 13.35 -10.12
N HIS A 58 1.93 14.64 -10.37
CA HIS A 58 2.71 15.43 -11.34
C HIS A 58 4.17 15.69 -10.90
N ILE A 59 4.52 15.39 -9.64
CA ILE A 59 5.86 15.60 -9.07
C ILE A 59 6.68 14.31 -9.15
N SER A 60 6.19 13.23 -8.52
CA SER A 60 6.91 11.96 -8.36
C SER A 60 6.33 10.79 -9.16
N GLY A 61 5.11 10.91 -9.64
CA GLY A 61 4.31 9.79 -10.14
C GLY A 61 3.41 9.17 -9.08
N CYS A 62 3.57 9.56 -7.80
CA CYS A 62 2.76 9.09 -6.67
C CYS A 62 2.70 7.57 -6.57
N HIS A 63 3.86 6.92 -6.52
CA HIS A 63 3.95 5.47 -6.37
C HIS A 63 3.58 5.01 -4.97
N LEU A 64 4.14 5.63 -3.93
CA LEU A 64 3.89 5.42 -2.48
C LEU A 64 4.06 3.96 -2.01
N ASN A 65 4.71 3.14 -2.84
CA ASN A 65 4.70 1.69 -2.69
C ASN A 65 5.88 1.07 -3.47
N PRO A 66 6.77 0.31 -2.82
CA PRO A 66 7.86 -0.41 -3.50
C PRO A 66 7.38 -1.36 -4.59
N ALA A 67 6.25 -2.07 -4.38
CA ALA A 67 5.69 -2.98 -5.38
C ALA A 67 5.16 -2.21 -6.60
N VAL A 68 4.51 -1.05 -6.40
CA VAL A 68 4.09 -0.17 -7.50
C VAL A 68 5.30 0.34 -8.27
N SER A 69 6.35 0.80 -7.57
CA SER A 69 7.57 1.28 -8.21
C SER A 69 8.22 0.21 -9.06
N LEU A 70 8.31 -1.04 -8.57
CA LEU A 70 8.80 -2.18 -9.33
C LEU A 70 7.89 -2.53 -10.51
N GLY A 71 6.57 -2.57 -10.30
CA GLY A 71 5.59 -2.84 -11.36
C GLY A 71 5.69 -1.84 -12.51
N LEU A 72 5.92 -0.56 -12.20
CA LEU A 72 6.16 0.48 -13.21
C LEU A 72 7.49 0.32 -13.93
N VAL A 73 8.56 -0.16 -13.25
CA VAL A 73 9.83 -0.53 -13.92
C VAL A 73 9.58 -1.67 -14.92
N VAL A 74 8.94 -2.76 -14.46
CA VAL A 74 8.63 -3.92 -15.31
C VAL A 74 7.68 -3.54 -16.45
N GLY A 75 6.71 -2.67 -16.18
CA GLY A 75 5.81 -2.09 -17.18
C GLY A 75 6.46 -1.10 -18.17
N GLY A 76 7.74 -0.75 -17.96
CA GLY A 76 8.49 0.16 -18.84
C GLY A 76 8.12 1.65 -18.66
N ARG A 77 7.53 2.01 -17.51
CA ARG A 77 7.06 3.37 -17.19
C ARG A 77 7.93 4.12 -16.17
N PHE A 78 8.92 3.43 -15.57
CA PHE A 78 9.81 4.01 -14.56
C PHE A 78 11.25 3.50 -14.77
N PRO A 79 12.30 4.35 -14.64
CA PRO A 79 13.68 3.92 -14.82
C PRO A 79 14.18 3.09 -13.63
N ALA A 80 14.67 1.87 -13.89
CA ALA A 80 15.15 0.94 -12.87
C ALA A 80 16.22 1.53 -11.93
N LYS A 81 17.09 2.41 -12.46
CA LYS A 81 18.16 3.08 -11.69
C LYS A 81 17.64 3.97 -10.54
N GLU A 82 16.39 4.41 -10.60
CA GLU A 82 15.76 5.28 -9.60
C GLU A 82 14.98 4.49 -8.54
N LEU A 83 14.74 3.20 -8.79
CA LEU A 83 13.96 2.33 -7.91
C LEU A 83 14.49 2.29 -6.46
N PRO A 84 15.81 2.17 -6.18
CA PRO A 84 16.31 2.14 -4.81
C PRO A 84 15.99 3.41 -4.01
N ALA A 85 16.11 4.57 -4.64
CA ALA A 85 15.84 5.85 -3.98
C ALA A 85 14.35 5.99 -3.59
N TYR A 86 13.45 5.53 -4.46
CA TYR A 86 12.01 5.49 -4.17
C TYR A 86 11.69 4.53 -3.04
N ILE A 87 12.20 3.30 -3.08
CA ILE A 87 11.96 2.30 -2.01
C ILE A 87 12.41 2.83 -0.66
N ILE A 88 13.63 3.40 -0.58
CA ILE A 88 14.15 3.94 0.68
C ILE A 88 13.26 5.07 1.21
N ALA A 89 12.88 6.02 0.37
CA ALA A 89 12.03 7.14 0.74
C ALA A 89 10.64 6.67 1.22
N GLN A 90 10.04 5.72 0.50
CA GLN A 90 8.74 5.14 0.84
C GLN A 90 8.79 4.40 2.18
N VAL A 91 9.82 3.58 2.42
CA VAL A 91 9.98 2.86 3.70
C VAL A 91 10.16 3.84 4.85
N ILE A 92 11.01 4.86 4.69
CA ILE A 92 11.19 5.90 5.71
C ILE A 92 9.87 6.62 6.01
N GLY A 93 9.11 7.00 4.98
CA GLY A 93 7.80 7.62 5.14
C GLY A 93 6.82 6.75 5.93
N GLY A 94 6.76 5.44 5.60
CA GLY A 94 5.93 4.47 6.31
C GLY A 94 6.33 4.29 7.78
N VAL A 95 7.62 4.25 8.08
CA VAL A 95 8.14 4.12 9.46
C VAL A 95 7.83 5.37 10.28
N ILE A 96 8.06 6.55 9.73
CA ILE A 96 7.73 7.82 10.42
C ILE A 96 6.23 7.90 10.72
N ALA A 97 5.38 7.50 9.76
CA ALA A 97 3.93 7.48 9.94
C ALA A 97 3.50 6.51 11.04
N ALA A 98 4.05 5.30 11.07
CA ALA A 98 3.73 4.30 12.09
C ALA A 98 4.19 4.76 13.48
N ALA A 99 5.36 5.39 13.60
CA ALA A 99 5.86 5.96 14.85
C ALA A 99 4.94 7.09 15.34
N LEU A 100 4.51 7.99 14.45
CA LEU A 100 3.55 9.05 14.81
C LEU A 100 2.19 8.47 15.21
N LEU A 101 1.70 7.47 14.47
CA LEU A 101 0.45 6.79 14.81
C LEU A 101 0.52 6.13 16.19
N TYR A 102 1.62 5.46 16.51
CA TYR A 102 1.87 4.89 17.82
C TYR A 102 1.85 5.97 18.91
N PHE A 103 2.53 7.09 18.68
CA PHE A 103 2.54 8.22 19.62
C PHE A 103 1.11 8.76 19.86
N ILE A 104 0.31 8.94 18.81
CA ILE A 104 -1.07 9.41 18.94
C ILE A 104 -1.92 8.38 19.68
N ALA A 105 -1.87 7.11 19.30
CA ALA A 105 -2.67 6.05 19.87
C ALA A 105 -2.35 5.79 21.36
N SER A 106 -1.08 5.88 21.73
CA SER A 106 -0.61 5.70 23.12
C SER A 106 -1.08 6.81 24.06
N GLY A 107 -1.57 7.92 23.54
CA GLY A 107 -2.25 8.96 24.34
C GLY A 107 -3.59 8.54 24.91
N LYS A 108 -4.18 7.43 24.44
CA LYS A 108 -5.42 6.88 24.96
C LYS A 108 -5.13 5.98 26.17
N PRO A 109 -5.76 6.21 27.36
CA PRO A 109 -5.64 5.29 28.48
C PRO A 109 -6.03 3.85 28.08
N GLY A 110 -5.21 2.87 28.46
CA GLY A 110 -5.45 1.45 28.13
C GLY A 110 -5.12 1.06 26.68
N PHE A 111 -4.42 1.90 25.93
CA PHE A 111 -3.90 1.49 24.63
C PHE A 111 -2.90 0.34 24.82
N ASP A 112 -3.07 -0.72 24.02
CA ASP A 112 -2.19 -1.88 24.02
C ASP A 112 -1.63 -2.12 22.61
N LEU A 113 -0.31 -2.12 22.49
CA LEU A 113 0.39 -2.40 21.23
C LEU A 113 0.19 -3.86 20.74
N ALA A 114 -0.21 -4.77 21.64
CA ALA A 114 -0.56 -6.15 21.29
C ALA A 114 -1.70 -6.22 20.26
N GLY A 115 -2.53 -5.17 20.14
CA GLY A 115 -3.51 -5.01 19.06
C GLY A 115 -2.91 -4.86 17.65
N GLY A 116 -1.57 -4.84 17.53
CA GLY A 116 -0.84 -5.00 16.26
C GLY A 116 -0.69 -3.74 15.42
N LEU A 117 -1.15 -2.56 15.84
CA LEU A 117 -1.00 -1.26 15.15
C LEU A 117 -1.29 -1.35 13.64
N ALA A 118 -2.33 -2.06 13.24
CA ALA A 118 -2.68 -2.37 11.85
C ALA A 118 -1.56 -3.11 11.06
N SER A 119 -0.70 -3.89 11.72
CA SER A 119 0.27 -4.77 11.06
C SER A 119 -0.43 -5.83 10.21
N ASN A 120 0.25 -6.27 9.18
CA ASN A 120 -0.17 -7.38 8.35
C ASN A 120 0.24 -8.71 8.98
N GLY A 121 -0.60 -9.74 8.82
CA GLY A 121 -0.32 -11.06 9.36
C GLY A 121 -1.05 -12.19 8.65
N TYR A 122 -0.62 -13.43 8.93
CA TYR A 122 -1.23 -14.68 8.48
C TYR A 122 -1.31 -15.68 9.64
N GLY A 123 -2.04 -16.79 9.44
CA GLY A 123 -2.26 -17.78 10.50
C GLY A 123 -2.99 -17.16 11.69
N GLU A 124 -2.44 -17.30 12.88
CA GLU A 124 -2.99 -16.74 14.11
C GLU A 124 -3.04 -15.20 14.14
N HIS A 125 -2.24 -14.54 13.29
CA HIS A 125 -2.21 -13.08 13.14
C HIS A 125 -3.02 -12.57 11.94
N SER A 126 -3.68 -13.46 11.20
CA SER A 126 -4.66 -13.08 10.19
C SER A 126 -5.95 -12.62 10.86
N PRO A 127 -6.57 -11.50 10.45
CA PRO A 127 -7.85 -11.08 11.01
C PRO A 127 -8.95 -12.13 10.94
N GLY A 128 -8.99 -12.92 9.85
CA GLY A 128 -9.94 -14.02 9.64
C GLY A 128 -9.36 -15.42 9.83
N GLY A 129 -8.14 -15.57 10.37
CA GLY A 129 -7.51 -16.87 10.61
C GLY A 129 -7.02 -17.59 9.36
N TYR A 130 -6.76 -16.87 8.27
CA TYR A 130 -6.33 -17.46 7.00
C TYR A 130 -4.87 -17.95 7.07
N SER A 131 -4.61 -19.08 6.40
CA SER A 131 -3.28 -19.68 6.33
C SER A 131 -2.26 -18.77 5.60
N MET A 132 -0.97 -19.04 5.83
CA MET A 132 0.13 -18.38 5.11
C MET A 132 -0.03 -18.50 3.58
N VAL A 133 -0.41 -19.68 3.07
CA VAL A 133 -0.58 -19.91 1.63
C VAL A 133 -1.72 -19.05 1.08
N SER A 134 -2.85 -19.01 1.78
CA SER A 134 -4.00 -18.17 1.39
C SER A 134 -3.62 -16.68 1.39
N GLY A 135 -2.90 -16.24 2.43
CA GLY A 135 -2.39 -14.88 2.53
C GLY A 135 -1.42 -14.52 1.40
N PHE A 136 -0.47 -15.43 1.10
CA PHE A 136 0.50 -15.23 0.02
C PHE A 136 -0.18 -15.08 -1.36
N VAL A 137 -1.12 -15.99 -1.69
CA VAL A 137 -1.85 -15.94 -2.96
C VAL A 137 -2.71 -14.67 -3.03
N CYS A 138 -3.37 -14.31 -1.94
CA CYS A 138 -4.17 -13.08 -1.88
C CYS A 138 -3.30 -11.84 -2.17
N GLU A 139 -2.20 -11.65 -1.46
CA GLU A 139 -1.29 -10.52 -1.64
C GLU A 139 -0.71 -10.45 -3.06
N LEU A 140 -0.31 -11.60 -3.61
CA LEU A 140 0.23 -11.71 -4.97
C LEU A 140 -0.81 -11.28 -6.01
N VAL A 141 -2.02 -11.85 -5.96
CA VAL A 141 -3.08 -11.57 -6.94
C VAL A 141 -3.59 -10.13 -6.80
N MET A 142 -3.84 -9.67 -5.57
CA MET A 142 -4.31 -8.30 -5.34
C MET A 142 -3.28 -7.27 -5.83
N THR A 143 -1.99 -7.51 -5.61
CA THR A 143 -0.95 -6.61 -6.12
C THR A 143 -0.84 -6.67 -7.65
N ALA A 144 -0.91 -7.85 -8.27
CA ALA A 144 -0.90 -7.96 -9.72
C ALA A 144 -2.05 -7.18 -10.38
N MET A 145 -3.26 -7.29 -9.81
CA MET A 145 -4.42 -6.54 -10.28
C MET A 145 -4.26 -5.04 -10.04
N PHE A 146 -3.68 -4.64 -8.92
CA PHE A 146 -3.42 -3.23 -8.63
C PHE A 146 -2.45 -2.61 -9.65
N ILE A 147 -1.38 -3.33 -10.02
CA ILE A 147 -0.45 -2.87 -11.07
C ILE A 147 -1.15 -2.77 -12.43
N LEU A 148 -2.01 -3.74 -12.79
CA LEU A 148 -2.81 -3.65 -14.02
C LEU A 148 -3.70 -2.41 -14.04
N ILE A 149 -4.38 -2.10 -12.93
CA ILE A 149 -5.21 -0.90 -12.80
C ILE A 149 -4.36 0.37 -12.97
N ILE A 150 -3.21 0.45 -12.29
CA ILE A 150 -2.32 1.61 -12.35
C ILE A 150 -1.81 1.83 -13.78
N LEU A 151 -1.24 0.80 -14.40
CA LEU A 151 -0.68 0.89 -15.74
C LEU A 151 -1.76 1.21 -16.78
N GLY A 152 -2.96 0.61 -16.64
CA GLY A 152 -4.10 0.87 -17.51
C GLY A 152 -4.64 2.28 -17.35
N ALA A 153 -4.92 2.72 -16.11
CA ALA A 153 -5.47 4.05 -15.85
C ALA A 153 -4.52 5.19 -16.22
N THR A 154 -3.21 4.93 -16.25
CA THR A 154 -2.17 5.90 -16.64
C THR A 154 -1.69 5.73 -18.08
N ASP A 155 -2.29 4.85 -18.87
CA ASP A 155 -1.99 4.71 -20.29
C ASP A 155 -2.42 5.96 -21.06
N LYS A 156 -1.65 6.32 -22.10
CA LYS A 156 -1.96 7.48 -22.95
C LYS A 156 -3.30 7.35 -23.68
N ARG A 157 -3.81 6.13 -23.84
CA ARG A 157 -5.11 5.83 -24.46
C ARG A 157 -6.27 5.91 -23.46
N ALA A 158 -5.97 5.94 -22.15
CA ALA A 158 -6.99 6.07 -21.12
C ALA A 158 -7.52 7.51 -21.00
N PRO A 159 -8.74 7.71 -20.48
CA PRO A 159 -9.28 9.05 -20.29
C PRO A 159 -8.38 9.92 -19.39
N ALA A 160 -7.95 11.06 -19.92
CA ALA A 160 -7.04 11.95 -19.22
C ALA A 160 -7.63 12.44 -17.88
N GLY A 161 -6.80 12.52 -16.85
CA GLY A 161 -7.16 13.10 -15.55
C GLY A 161 -7.96 12.19 -14.62
N LEU A 162 -8.43 11.01 -15.05
CA LEU A 162 -9.23 10.11 -14.22
C LEU A 162 -8.42 9.03 -13.50
N ALA A 163 -7.14 8.86 -13.82
CA ALA A 163 -6.28 7.86 -13.21
C ALA A 163 -6.29 7.87 -11.68
N PRO A 164 -6.19 9.02 -10.98
CA PRO A 164 -6.24 9.05 -9.51
C PRO A 164 -7.51 8.42 -8.93
N ILE A 165 -8.66 8.62 -9.58
CA ILE A 165 -9.95 8.07 -9.14
C ILE A 165 -9.94 6.55 -9.31
N ALA A 166 -9.56 6.06 -10.47
CA ALA A 166 -9.50 4.62 -10.77
C ALA A 166 -8.54 3.89 -9.81
N ILE A 167 -7.36 4.46 -9.57
CA ILE A 167 -6.33 3.88 -8.70
C ILE A 167 -6.79 3.86 -7.24
N GLY A 168 -7.33 4.98 -6.74
CA GLY A 168 -7.83 5.06 -5.37
C GLY A 168 -9.00 4.12 -5.11
N LEU A 169 -10.00 4.07 -5.99
CA LEU A 169 -11.11 3.14 -5.89
C LEU A 169 -10.68 1.68 -6.08
N GLY A 170 -9.70 1.42 -6.93
CA GLY A 170 -9.08 0.11 -7.07
C GLY A 170 -8.44 -0.37 -5.76
N LEU A 171 -7.70 0.51 -5.07
CA LEU A 171 -7.14 0.19 -3.76
C LEU A 171 -8.24 -0.02 -2.70
N THR A 172 -9.32 0.79 -2.73
CA THR A 172 -10.49 0.55 -1.87
C THR A 172 -11.07 -0.85 -2.07
N LEU A 173 -11.32 -1.24 -3.33
CA LEU A 173 -11.84 -2.57 -3.65
C LEU A 173 -10.93 -3.69 -3.15
N ILE A 174 -9.63 -3.56 -3.34
CA ILE A 174 -8.63 -4.51 -2.84
C ILE A 174 -8.72 -4.65 -1.31
N HIS A 175 -8.85 -3.54 -0.58
CA HIS A 175 -9.00 -3.56 0.88
C HIS A 175 -10.32 -4.19 1.33
N LEU A 176 -11.43 -3.94 0.62
CA LEU A 176 -12.71 -4.61 0.88
C LEU A 176 -12.62 -6.14 0.77
N ILE A 177 -11.78 -6.65 -0.14
CA ILE A 177 -11.59 -8.08 -0.35
C ILE A 177 -10.62 -8.68 0.68
N SER A 178 -9.50 -8.02 0.96
CA SER A 178 -8.33 -8.65 1.55
C SER A 178 -8.02 -8.23 2.99
N ILE A 179 -8.70 -7.24 3.58
CA ILE A 179 -8.55 -6.94 5.01
C ILE A 179 -8.80 -8.18 5.88
N PRO A 180 -9.86 -8.99 5.67
CA PRO A 180 -10.06 -10.21 6.47
C PRO A 180 -8.93 -11.23 6.34
N VAL A 181 -8.22 -11.24 5.22
CA VAL A 181 -7.20 -12.27 4.91
C VAL A 181 -5.85 -11.95 5.56
N THR A 182 -5.34 -10.73 5.36
CA THR A 182 -3.98 -10.35 5.79
C THR A 182 -3.92 -8.97 6.44
N ASN A 183 -5.04 -8.31 6.66
CA ASN A 183 -5.13 -6.88 6.92
C ASN A 183 -4.57 -6.03 5.74
N THR A 184 -4.59 -6.55 4.57
CA THR A 184 -4.17 -6.00 3.28
C THR A 184 -2.83 -5.26 3.30
N SER A 185 -1.83 -5.84 2.67
CA SER A 185 -0.56 -5.16 2.41
C SER A 185 -0.57 -4.49 1.04
N VAL A 186 -0.41 -5.30 0.00
CA VAL A 186 -0.09 -4.93 -1.39
C VAL A 186 1.01 -3.85 -1.51
N ASN A 187 1.70 -3.57 -0.39
CA ASN A 187 2.65 -2.47 -0.24
C ASN A 187 3.70 -2.79 0.83
N PRO A 188 4.94 -3.16 0.46
CA PRO A 188 6.00 -3.45 1.40
C PRO A 188 6.32 -2.31 2.39
N ALA A 189 6.26 -1.04 1.97
CA ALA A 189 6.53 0.10 2.84
C ALA A 189 5.42 0.28 3.89
N ARG A 190 4.15 0.07 3.49
CA ARG A 190 2.99 0.09 4.41
C ARG A 190 3.11 -1.00 5.47
N SER A 191 3.63 -2.17 5.11
CA SER A 191 3.78 -3.28 6.06
C SER A 191 4.97 -3.08 6.99
N THR A 192 6.06 -2.51 6.48
CA THR A 192 7.31 -2.32 7.25
C THR A 192 7.10 -1.35 8.41
N GLY A 193 6.38 -0.25 8.21
CA GLY A 193 6.18 0.76 9.25
C GLY A 193 5.59 0.17 10.55
N PRO A 194 4.36 -0.35 10.55
CA PRO A 194 3.76 -0.97 11.73
C PRO A 194 4.56 -2.15 12.27
N ALA A 195 5.12 -3.01 11.39
CA ALA A 195 5.87 -4.18 11.82
C ALA A 195 7.11 -3.82 12.66
N LEU A 196 7.83 -2.75 12.33
CA LEU A 196 8.98 -2.28 13.09
C LEU A 196 8.59 -1.73 14.47
N ILE A 197 7.41 -1.13 14.60
CA ILE A 197 6.92 -0.61 15.89
C ILE A 197 6.42 -1.75 16.79
N VAL A 198 5.67 -2.70 16.22
CA VAL A 198 5.10 -3.85 16.96
C VAL A 198 6.19 -4.85 17.35
N GLY A 199 7.16 -5.08 16.47
CA GLY A 199 8.23 -6.07 16.72
C GLY A 199 7.74 -7.50 16.61
N GLY A 200 8.47 -8.43 17.25
CA GLY A 200 8.08 -9.83 17.43
C GLY A 200 7.53 -10.50 16.17
N TRP A 201 6.31 -11.01 16.25
CA TRP A 201 5.63 -11.73 15.18
C TRP A 201 5.48 -10.90 13.89
N ALA A 202 5.25 -9.60 14.01
CA ALA A 202 5.04 -8.75 12.86
C ALA A 202 6.30 -8.63 11.99
N ILE A 203 7.48 -8.55 12.61
CA ILE A 203 8.77 -8.60 11.90
C ILE A 203 9.00 -10.00 11.31
N GLN A 204 8.70 -11.07 12.04
CA GLN A 204 8.88 -12.45 11.58
C GLN A 204 8.03 -12.77 10.35
N GLN A 205 6.85 -12.16 10.23
CA GLN A 205 5.95 -12.36 9.09
C GLN A 205 6.15 -11.32 7.97
N LEU A 206 6.92 -10.26 8.18
CA LEU A 206 7.11 -9.17 7.23
C LEU A 206 7.64 -9.61 5.86
N TRP A 207 8.45 -10.66 5.81
CA TRP A 207 9.03 -11.18 4.56
C TRP A 207 7.95 -11.48 3.51
N MET A 208 6.81 -12.04 3.92
CA MET A 208 5.73 -12.38 3.00
C MET A 208 5.14 -11.12 2.34
N PHE A 209 5.03 -10.05 3.09
CA PHE A 209 4.49 -8.76 2.65
C PHE A 209 5.48 -7.92 1.82
N TRP A 210 6.70 -8.43 1.65
CA TRP A 210 7.64 -8.01 0.63
C TRP A 210 7.57 -8.92 -0.60
N VAL A 211 7.73 -10.21 -0.40
CA VAL A 211 7.87 -11.18 -1.50
C VAL A 211 6.60 -11.28 -2.34
N ALA A 212 5.44 -11.49 -1.73
CA ALA A 212 4.20 -11.67 -2.47
C ALA A 212 3.79 -10.42 -3.28
N PRO A 213 3.81 -9.18 -2.71
CA PRO A 213 3.54 -7.99 -3.49
C PRO A 213 4.56 -7.72 -4.60
N LEU A 214 5.86 -7.96 -4.37
CA LEU A 214 6.87 -7.76 -5.41
C LEU A 214 6.69 -8.74 -6.58
N LEU A 215 6.39 -10.01 -6.30
CA LEU A 215 6.06 -11.00 -7.34
C LEU A 215 4.77 -10.63 -8.08
N GLY A 216 3.73 -10.22 -7.36
CA GLY A 216 2.50 -9.71 -7.97
C GLY A 216 2.75 -8.52 -8.89
N ALA A 217 3.62 -7.60 -8.47
CA ALA A 217 3.99 -6.44 -9.28
C ALA A 217 4.71 -6.83 -10.58
N VAL A 218 5.59 -7.80 -10.53
CA VAL A 218 6.26 -8.34 -11.74
C VAL A 218 5.24 -8.98 -12.68
N ILE A 219 4.35 -9.83 -12.15
CA ILE A 219 3.29 -10.46 -12.95
C ILE A 219 2.39 -9.41 -13.60
N GLY A 220 1.88 -8.45 -12.81
CA GLY A 220 1.02 -7.38 -13.31
C GLY A 220 1.70 -6.52 -14.38
N GLY A 221 2.98 -6.17 -14.18
CA GLY A 221 3.76 -5.40 -15.14
C GLY A 221 3.98 -6.13 -16.46
N ILE A 222 4.34 -7.43 -16.41
CA ILE A 222 4.51 -8.28 -17.61
C ILE A 222 3.18 -8.43 -18.33
N THR A 223 2.13 -8.77 -17.59
CA THR A 223 0.77 -8.96 -18.16
C THR A 223 0.30 -7.70 -18.87
N TYR A 224 0.47 -6.52 -18.24
CA TYR A 224 0.07 -5.28 -18.89
C TYR A 224 0.87 -4.99 -20.16
N ARG A 225 2.19 -5.23 -20.16
CA ARG A 225 3.01 -5.05 -21.38
C ARG A 225 2.56 -5.96 -22.52
N TRP A 226 2.12 -7.18 -22.21
CA TRP A 226 1.62 -8.12 -23.20
C TRP A 226 0.24 -7.68 -23.75
N LEU A 227 -0.70 -7.34 -22.86
CA LEU A 227 -2.04 -6.88 -23.24
C LEU A 227 -2.03 -5.54 -24.00
N GLY A 228 -1.11 -4.65 -23.64
CA GLY A 228 -1.02 -3.31 -24.20
C GLY A 228 -0.26 -3.21 -25.54
N LYS A 229 0.32 -4.33 -26.04
CA LYS A 229 0.95 -4.34 -27.37
C LYS A 229 -0.11 -4.20 -28.45
N GLU A 230 0.11 -3.26 -29.36
CA GLU A 230 -0.67 -3.19 -30.60
C GLU A 230 -0.17 -4.29 -31.54
N ASP A 231 -1.09 -5.05 -32.11
CA ASP A 231 -0.77 -6.00 -33.18
C ASP A 231 -0.35 -5.18 -34.41
N THR A 232 0.95 -5.26 -34.76
CA THR A 232 1.51 -4.64 -35.98
C THR A 232 1.21 -5.48 -37.20
#